data_7abb400d512ff1985b3670320510423b
#
_entry.id   7abb400d512ff1985b3670320510423b
#
_cell.length_a   1.000
_cell.length_b   1.000
_cell.length_c   1.000
_cell.angle_alpha   90.00
_cell.angle_beta   90.00
_cell.angle_gamma   90.00
#
_symmetry.space_group_name_H-M   'P 1'
#
loop_
_entity.id
_entity.type
_entity.pdbx_description
1 polymer ?
#
loop_
_entity_poly.entity_id
_entity_poly.type
_entity_poly.pdbx_seq_one_letter_code
_entity_poly.pdbx_strand_id
1 'polypeptide(L)'
;IEMAVNSLKHGAFEFVEKPFDQTRLLNFVSRAVENLNLKNQNKEYETKLFSSYDLIGNSKNISTIRDQIEKISITDSRILINGPSGSGKELIARKIHKKSKRKEKPFIILNGALLDNNKYEQELFGEEKSDGSISYGALEKANKGTLLIDQISEIPLDIQSKILRVLIDQKFKRINGTNDVRVDVRLICSSNKDLKNEIELGDFREDLYHRISVFEIHIEPLNNRISDIPLLINYFSKKISENYNIKTLKIDENDSYILNHNWKGNVRELRNLIERIAILSPDN
;
A
#
# COMPACT_ATOMS: atom_id res chain seq x y z
N ILE A 1 -7.78 40.37 -0.02
CA ILE A 1 -8.18 39.03 0.52
C ILE A 1 -8.52 38.12 -0.65
N GLU A 2 -9.32 38.53 -1.61
CA GLU A 2 -9.76 37.66 -2.74
C GLU A 2 -8.60 37.24 -3.66
N MET A 3 -7.63 38.15 -3.92
CA MET A 3 -6.42 37.87 -4.69
C MET A 3 -5.49 36.85 -3.97
N ALA A 4 -5.36 36.95 -2.65
CA ALA A 4 -4.57 36.03 -1.82
C ALA A 4 -5.13 34.61 -1.87
N VAL A 5 -6.43 34.50 -1.68
CA VAL A 5 -7.15 33.18 -1.75
C VAL A 5 -7.03 32.57 -3.15
N ASN A 6 -7.10 33.39 -4.18
CA ASN A 6 -7.00 32.93 -5.57
C ASN A 6 -5.57 32.47 -5.92
N SER A 7 -4.54 33.17 -5.44
CA SER A 7 -3.14 32.77 -5.63
C SER A 7 -2.82 31.45 -4.94
N LEU A 8 -3.30 31.20 -3.71
CA LEU A 8 -3.15 29.94 -3.00
C LEU A 8 -3.87 28.78 -3.72
N LYS A 9 -5.05 29.02 -4.29
CA LYS A 9 -5.77 28.04 -5.11
C LYS A 9 -5.01 27.66 -6.39
N HIS A 10 -4.19 28.57 -6.93
CA HIS A 10 -3.35 28.33 -8.12
C HIS A 10 -1.95 27.79 -7.78
N GLY A 11 -1.70 27.44 -6.53
CA GLY A 11 -0.47 26.74 -6.13
C GLY A 11 0.63 27.64 -5.54
N ALA A 12 0.34 28.90 -5.23
CA ALA A 12 1.26 29.72 -4.44
C ALA A 12 1.43 29.11 -3.03
N PHE A 13 2.66 29.05 -2.55
CA PHE A 13 2.97 28.51 -1.22
C PHE A 13 2.44 29.44 -0.10
N GLU A 14 2.58 30.75 -0.29
CA GLU A 14 2.14 31.76 0.67
C GLU A 14 1.91 33.10 -0.05
N PHE A 15 1.16 34.02 0.57
CA PHE A 15 0.90 35.37 0.11
C PHE A 15 1.51 36.40 1.08
N VAL A 16 2.24 37.36 0.54
CA VAL A 16 2.91 38.40 1.34
C VAL A 16 2.48 39.77 0.85
N GLU A 17 1.90 40.59 1.74
CA GLU A 17 1.50 41.97 1.47
C GLU A 17 2.69 42.92 1.56
N LYS A 18 2.70 43.93 0.71
CA LYS A 18 3.67 45.05 0.80
C LYS A 18 3.13 46.15 1.71
N PRO A 19 3.96 46.76 2.54
CA PRO A 19 5.39 46.52 2.80
C PRO A 19 5.57 45.23 3.63
N PHE A 20 6.59 44.39 3.28
CA PHE A 20 6.89 43.17 4.01
C PHE A 20 8.22 43.27 4.75
N ASP A 21 8.28 42.64 5.90
CA ASP A 21 9.50 42.49 6.68
C ASP A 21 10.39 41.39 6.07
N GLN A 22 11.69 41.68 5.97
CA GLN A 22 12.68 40.77 5.41
C GLN A 22 12.71 39.45 6.17
N THR A 23 12.59 39.46 7.49
CA THR A 23 12.59 38.28 8.35
C THR A 23 11.39 37.36 8.04
N ARG A 24 10.23 37.96 7.83
CA ARG A 24 9.01 37.27 7.48
C ARG A 24 9.10 36.57 6.11
N LEU A 25 9.66 37.30 5.12
CA LEU A 25 9.89 36.74 3.78
C LEU A 25 10.86 35.56 3.82
N LEU A 26 11.99 35.69 4.55
CA LEU A 26 12.97 34.63 4.69
C LEU A 26 12.37 33.39 5.37
N ASN A 27 11.52 33.55 6.38
CA ASN A 27 10.82 32.46 7.02
C ASN A 27 9.89 31.75 6.06
N PHE A 28 9.15 32.43 5.20
CA PHE A 28 8.30 31.78 4.19
C PHE A 28 9.12 31.04 3.14
N VAL A 29 10.21 31.62 2.67
CA VAL A 29 11.12 30.97 1.73
C VAL A 29 11.75 29.71 2.36
N SER A 30 12.23 29.80 3.60
CA SER A 30 12.80 28.66 4.33
C SER A 30 11.79 27.51 4.46
N ARG A 31 10.56 27.81 4.88
CA ARG A 31 9.47 26.81 4.98
C ARG A 31 9.09 26.20 3.63
N ALA A 32 9.10 27.00 2.57
CA ALA A 32 8.83 26.51 1.21
C ALA A 32 9.92 25.54 0.73
N VAL A 33 11.21 25.88 0.97
CA VAL A 33 12.36 25.04 0.64
C VAL A 33 12.34 23.75 1.48
N GLU A 34 12.06 23.84 2.78
CA GLU A 34 11.95 22.66 3.65
C GLU A 34 10.82 21.71 3.19
N ASN A 35 9.65 22.25 2.86
CA ASN A 35 8.55 21.47 2.29
C ASN A 35 8.90 20.81 0.96
N LEU A 36 9.65 21.50 0.10
CA LEU A 36 10.14 20.95 -1.17
C LEU A 36 11.14 19.82 -0.92
N ASN A 37 12.07 20.01 0.02
CA ASN A 37 13.05 19.00 0.39
C ASN A 37 12.38 17.77 1.00
N LEU A 38 11.40 17.92 1.89
CA LEU A 38 10.63 16.81 2.45
C LEU A 38 9.85 16.06 1.36
N LYS A 39 9.24 16.77 0.41
CA LYS A 39 8.57 16.14 -0.74
C LYS A 39 9.55 15.39 -1.63
N ASN A 40 10.72 15.95 -1.90
CA ASN A 40 11.75 15.29 -2.71
C ASN A 40 12.35 14.07 -1.98
N GLN A 41 12.63 14.17 -0.68
CA GLN A 41 13.07 13.03 0.13
C GLN A 41 12.03 11.91 0.16
N ASN A 42 10.75 12.23 0.38
CA ASN A 42 9.68 11.25 0.30
C ASN A 42 9.60 10.60 -1.08
N LYS A 43 9.73 11.38 -2.16
CA LYS A 43 9.75 10.88 -3.53
C LYS A 43 10.98 10.00 -3.81
N GLU A 44 12.14 10.33 -3.27
CA GLU A 44 13.34 9.49 -3.34
C GLU A 44 13.19 8.20 -2.54
N TYR A 45 12.64 8.27 -1.32
CA TYR A 45 12.32 7.08 -0.51
C TYR A 45 11.29 6.19 -1.22
N GLU A 46 10.25 6.79 -1.76
CA GLU A 46 9.28 6.08 -2.58
C GLU A 46 9.95 5.46 -3.81
N THR A 47 10.78 6.19 -4.54
CA THR A 47 11.47 5.68 -5.74
C THR A 47 12.45 4.56 -5.39
N LYS A 48 13.20 4.68 -4.30
CA LYS A 48 14.09 3.60 -3.80
C LYS A 48 13.31 2.38 -3.33
N LEU A 49 12.20 2.58 -2.63
CA LEU A 49 11.26 1.52 -2.28
C LEU A 49 10.64 0.90 -3.55
N PHE A 50 10.22 1.72 -4.52
CA PHE A 50 9.50 1.27 -5.73
C PHE A 50 10.38 0.66 -6.81
N SER A 51 11.64 1.07 -6.96
CA SER A 51 12.60 0.42 -7.88
C SER A 51 12.91 -1.02 -7.45
N SER A 52 12.53 -1.38 -6.23
CA SER A 52 12.80 -2.69 -5.63
C SER A 52 11.66 -3.70 -5.76
N TYR A 53 10.55 -3.34 -6.38
CA TYR A 53 9.35 -4.19 -6.37
C TYR A 53 9.00 -4.76 -7.77
N ASP A 54 9.90 -5.54 -8.34
CA ASP A 54 9.54 -6.31 -9.52
C ASP A 54 8.79 -7.59 -9.13
N LEU A 55 7.71 -7.90 -9.85
CA LEU A 55 6.99 -9.16 -9.71
C LEU A 55 7.82 -10.25 -10.40
N ILE A 56 8.72 -10.87 -9.63
CA ILE A 56 9.67 -11.87 -10.10
C ILE A 56 8.99 -13.24 -10.18
N GLY A 57 9.25 -13.97 -11.23
CA GLY A 57 8.75 -15.33 -11.47
C GLY A 57 8.31 -15.53 -12.91
N ASN A 58 8.32 -16.77 -13.37
CA ASN A 58 7.89 -17.21 -14.70
C ASN A 58 6.80 -18.27 -14.64
N SER A 59 6.31 -18.60 -13.45
CA SER A 59 5.19 -19.51 -13.30
C SER A 59 3.95 -19.00 -14.03
N LYS A 60 3.06 -19.91 -14.41
CA LYS A 60 1.80 -19.58 -15.06
C LYS A 60 0.95 -18.62 -14.21
N ASN A 61 0.94 -18.81 -12.88
CA ASN A 61 0.22 -17.91 -11.97
C ASN A 61 0.76 -16.48 -12.06
N ILE A 62 2.08 -16.26 -11.95
CA ILE A 62 2.69 -14.94 -12.02
C ILE A 62 2.52 -14.30 -13.40
N SER A 63 2.61 -15.07 -14.48
CA SER A 63 2.34 -14.57 -15.84
C SER A 63 0.90 -14.08 -15.98
N THR A 64 -0.08 -14.88 -15.53
CA THR A 64 -1.50 -14.50 -15.53
C THR A 64 -1.73 -13.23 -14.70
N ILE A 65 -1.11 -13.12 -13.52
CA ILE A 65 -1.23 -11.92 -12.67
C ILE A 65 -0.68 -10.68 -13.39
N ARG A 66 0.45 -10.79 -14.11
CA ARG A 66 0.97 -9.67 -14.91
C ARG A 66 -0.01 -9.20 -15.96
N ASP A 67 -0.62 -10.12 -16.71
CA ASP A 67 -1.62 -9.80 -17.72
C ASP A 67 -2.88 -9.17 -17.12
N GLN A 68 -3.30 -9.66 -15.95
CA GLN A 68 -4.41 -9.09 -15.19
C GLN A 68 -4.08 -7.65 -14.74
N ILE A 69 -2.89 -7.41 -14.19
CA ILE A 69 -2.44 -6.07 -13.78
C ILE A 69 -2.52 -5.09 -14.94
N GLU A 70 -2.04 -5.46 -16.14
CA GLU A 70 -2.11 -4.59 -17.33
C GLU A 70 -3.56 -4.17 -17.64
N LYS A 71 -4.48 -5.13 -17.64
CA LYS A 71 -5.88 -4.90 -18.00
C LYS A 71 -6.64 -4.07 -16.96
N ILE A 72 -6.45 -4.36 -15.66
CA ILE A 72 -7.25 -3.75 -14.60
C ILE A 72 -6.70 -2.40 -14.13
N SER A 73 -5.42 -2.12 -14.35
CA SER A 73 -4.78 -0.87 -13.90
C SER A 73 -5.40 0.37 -14.54
N ILE A 74 -5.87 0.27 -15.78
CA ILE A 74 -6.47 1.39 -16.53
C ILE A 74 -7.89 1.73 -16.07
N THR A 75 -8.52 0.86 -15.26
CA THR A 75 -9.87 1.04 -14.70
C THR A 75 -9.80 1.52 -13.26
N ASP A 76 -10.90 2.07 -12.75
CA ASP A 76 -11.07 2.39 -11.33
C ASP A 76 -11.81 1.29 -10.55
N SER A 77 -11.91 0.08 -11.12
CA SER A 77 -12.56 -1.06 -10.48
C SER A 77 -11.90 -1.41 -9.15
N ARG A 78 -12.73 -1.86 -8.22
CA ARG A 78 -12.27 -2.42 -6.94
C ARG A 78 -11.69 -3.79 -7.16
N ILE A 79 -10.66 -4.12 -6.39
CA ILE A 79 -9.87 -5.33 -6.58
C ILE A 79 -9.70 -6.02 -5.24
N LEU A 80 -9.96 -7.32 -5.21
CA LEU A 80 -9.64 -8.20 -4.11
C LEU A 80 -8.45 -9.09 -4.48
N ILE A 81 -7.39 -9.07 -3.68
CA ILE A 81 -6.18 -9.87 -3.87
C ILE A 81 -6.15 -10.96 -2.80
N ASN A 82 -6.36 -12.19 -3.20
CA ASN A 82 -6.36 -13.36 -2.33
C ASN A 82 -5.04 -14.13 -2.41
N GLY A 83 -4.56 -14.64 -1.28
CA GLY A 83 -3.38 -15.49 -1.23
C GLY A 83 -2.70 -15.50 0.13
N PRO A 84 -1.79 -16.44 0.39
CA PRO A 84 -1.19 -16.64 1.70
C PRO A 84 -0.31 -15.43 2.13
N SER A 85 -0.02 -15.36 3.42
CA SER A 85 0.87 -14.34 3.96
C SER A 85 2.27 -14.45 3.33
N GLY A 86 2.92 -13.31 3.05
CA GLY A 86 4.26 -13.28 2.44
C GLY A 86 4.32 -13.64 0.96
N SER A 87 3.18 -13.87 0.27
CA SER A 87 3.15 -14.22 -1.16
C SER A 87 3.41 -13.06 -2.12
N GLY A 88 3.20 -11.79 -1.66
CA GLY A 88 3.43 -10.59 -2.47
C GLY A 88 2.16 -9.79 -2.82
N LYS A 89 1.06 -9.93 -2.07
CA LYS A 89 -0.21 -9.21 -2.31
C LYS A 89 -0.05 -7.68 -2.35
N GLU A 90 0.69 -7.12 -1.40
CA GLU A 90 0.97 -5.68 -1.37
C GLU A 90 1.74 -5.21 -2.62
N LEU A 91 2.71 -6.02 -3.09
CA LEU A 91 3.46 -5.73 -4.30
C LEU A 91 2.54 -5.64 -5.54
N ILE A 92 1.57 -6.55 -5.65
CA ILE A 92 0.57 -6.53 -6.72
C ILE A 92 -0.25 -5.24 -6.65
N ALA A 93 -0.75 -4.86 -5.46
CA ALA A 93 -1.53 -3.63 -5.26
C ALA A 93 -0.74 -2.38 -5.66
N ARG A 94 0.53 -2.28 -5.27
CA ARG A 94 1.42 -1.18 -5.66
C ARG A 94 1.66 -1.12 -7.18
N LYS A 95 1.85 -2.29 -7.83
CA LYS A 95 2.00 -2.34 -9.30
C LYS A 95 0.73 -1.89 -10.02
N ILE A 96 -0.44 -2.27 -9.53
CA ILE A 96 -1.72 -1.81 -10.07
C ILE A 96 -1.84 -0.29 -9.94
N HIS A 97 -1.53 0.27 -8.78
CA HIS A 97 -1.54 1.72 -8.58
C HIS A 97 -0.56 2.43 -9.53
N LYS A 98 0.68 1.97 -9.60
CA LYS A 98 1.74 2.57 -10.44
C LYS A 98 1.40 2.59 -11.93
N LYS A 99 0.64 1.61 -12.42
CA LYS A 99 0.16 1.52 -13.81
C LYS A 99 -1.18 2.21 -14.04
N SER A 100 -1.82 2.74 -13.00
CA SER A 100 -3.14 3.36 -13.08
C SER A 100 -3.08 4.84 -13.48
N LYS A 101 -4.25 5.40 -13.79
CA LYS A 101 -4.42 6.85 -13.98
C LYS A 101 -4.11 7.65 -12.71
N ARG A 102 -4.09 6.98 -11.55
CA ARG A 102 -3.85 7.58 -10.23
C ARG A 102 -2.39 7.43 -9.76
N LYS A 103 -1.45 7.05 -10.63
CA LYS A 103 -0.04 6.75 -10.30
C LYS A 103 0.71 7.88 -9.60
N GLU A 104 0.34 9.15 -9.84
CA GLU A 104 0.93 10.34 -9.21
C GLU A 104 0.12 10.82 -7.99
N LYS A 105 -0.90 10.06 -7.60
CA LYS A 105 -1.77 10.37 -6.45
C LYS A 105 -1.37 9.51 -5.26
N PRO A 106 -1.84 9.84 -4.04
CA PRO A 106 -1.49 9.07 -2.85
C PRO A 106 -1.83 7.57 -2.97
N PHE A 107 -0.93 6.73 -2.47
CA PHE A 107 -1.16 5.31 -2.22
C PHE A 107 -1.05 5.07 -0.72
N ILE A 108 -2.18 4.88 -0.08
CA ILE A 108 -2.27 4.71 1.37
C ILE A 108 -2.53 3.25 1.69
N ILE A 109 -1.88 2.73 2.71
CA ILE A 109 -2.07 1.36 3.20
C ILE A 109 -2.67 1.42 4.60
N LEU A 110 -3.77 0.70 4.79
CA LEU A 110 -4.33 0.38 6.09
C LEU A 110 -4.15 -1.13 6.31
N ASN A 111 -3.44 -1.51 7.35
CA ASN A 111 -3.25 -2.92 7.69
C ASN A 111 -4.25 -3.35 8.76
N GLY A 112 -5.21 -4.22 8.39
CA GLY A 112 -6.25 -4.71 9.27
C GLY A 112 -5.72 -5.52 10.45
N ALA A 113 -4.59 -6.21 10.33
CA ALA A 113 -4.07 -7.04 11.43
C ALA A 113 -3.25 -6.29 12.48
N LEU A 114 -2.89 -5.03 12.22
CA LEU A 114 -2.01 -4.25 13.11
C LEU A 114 -2.77 -3.28 14.02
N LEU A 115 -4.08 -3.15 13.85
CA LEU A 115 -4.88 -2.18 14.57
C LEU A 115 -5.60 -2.86 15.76
N ASP A 116 -5.58 -2.19 16.91
CA ASP A 116 -6.46 -2.53 18.02
C ASP A 116 -7.92 -2.22 17.65
N ASN A 117 -8.87 -3.02 18.13
CA ASN A 117 -10.30 -2.88 17.80
C ASN A 117 -10.84 -1.44 17.96
N ASN A 118 -10.33 -0.69 18.92
CA ASN A 118 -10.76 0.68 19.19
C ASN A 118 -10.14 1.73 18.27
N LYS A 119 -9.15 1.38 17.45
CA LYS A 119 -8.41 2.31 16.58
C LYS A 119 -8.79 2.23 15.11
N TYR A 120 -9.48 1.17 14.67
CA TYR A 120 -9.87 1.04 13.27
C TYR A 120 -10.64 2.24 12.74
N GLU A 121 -11.61 2.68 13.54
CA GLU A 121 -12.47 3.79 13.13
C GLU A 121 -11.67 5.09 13.00
N GLN A 122 -10.80 5.38 13.98
CA GLN A 122 -9.96 6.57 13.98
C GLN A 122 -8.95 6.56 12.82
N GLU A 123 -8.29 5.43 12.58
CA GLU A 123 -7.31 5.30 11.50
C GLU A 123 -7.94 5.36 10.12
N LEU A 124 -9.17 4.86 9.96
CA LEU A 124 -9.85 4.83 8.67
C LEU A 124 -10.57 6.15 8.37
N PHE A 125 -11.35 6.68 9.33
CA PHE A 125 -12.22 7.85 9.14
C PHE A 125 -11.64 9.15 9.69
N GLY A 126 -10.67 9.08 10.60
CA GLY A 126 -10.16 10.26 11.29
C GLY A 126 -11.07 10.75 12.41
N GLU A 127 -10.63 11.80 13.08
CA GLU A 127 -11.29 12.36 14.26
C GLU A 127 -11.22 13.87 14.28
N GLU A 128 -12.31 14.52 14.74
CA GLU A 128 -12.33 15.92 15.12
C GLU A 128 -12.18 16.00 16.65
N LYS A 129 -11.04 16.52 17.10
CA LYS A 129 -10.73 16.60 18.53
C LYS A 129 -11.45 17.79 19.18
N SER A 130 -11.61 17.74 20.50
CA SER A 130 -12.27 18.78 21.29
C SER A 130 -11.59 20.15 21.22
N ASP A 131 -10.30 20.20 20.88
CA ASP A 131 -9.53 21.43 20.64
C ASP A 131 -9.71 22.04 19.24
N GLY A 132 -10.57 21.42 18.40
CA GLY A 132 -10.82 21.82 17.02
C GLY A 132 -9.77 21.31 16.03
N SER A 133 -8.75 20.58 16.47
CA SER A 133 -7.77 19.98 15.56
C SER A 133 -8.36 18.73 14.88
N ILE A 134 -7.94 18.48 13.63
CA ILE A 134 -8.41 17.35 12.82
C ILE A 134 -7.28 16.35 12.64
N SER A 135 -7.55 15.09 13.01
CA SER A 135 -6.72 13.94 12.62
C SER A 135 -7.32 13.29 11.39
N TYR A 136 -6.64 13.40 10.25
CA TYR A 136 -7.12 12.82 8.99
C TYR A 136 -6.95 11.30 8.97
N GLY A 137 -8.03 10.60 8.60
CA GLY A 137 -8.01 9.15 8.41
C GLY A 137 -7.45 8.70 7.06
N ALA A 138 -7.29 7.40 6.90
CA ALA A 138 -6.75 6.78 5.68
C ALA A 138 -7.58 7.11 4.42
N LEU A 139 -8.91 7.19 4.54
CA LEU A 139 -9.79 7.56 3.44
C LEU A 139 -9.54 8.97 2.92
N GLU A 140 -9.34 9.95 3.81
CA GLU A 140 -9.02 11.31 3.39
C GLU A 140 -7.62 11.43 2.84
N LYS A 141 -6.63 10.78 3.48
CA LYS A 141 -5.24 10.72 2.99
C LYS A 141 -5.15 10.10 1.60
N ALA A 142 -6.03 9.13 1.29
CA ALA A 142 -6.08 8.46 -0.01
C ALA A 142 -6.95 9.19 -1.06
N ASN A 143 -7.52 10.35 -0.74
CA ASN A 143 -8.44 11.06 -1.64
C ASN A 143 -7.81 11.33 -3.02
N LYS A 144 -8.55 11.04 -4.08
CA LYS A 144 -8.13 11.02 -5.50
C LYS A 144 -7.05 9.98 -5.83
N GLY A 145 -6.61 9.19 -4.87
CA GLY A 145 -5.58 8.16 -4.98
C GLY A 145 -6.14 6.74 -4.84
N THR A 146 -5.36 5.90 -4.18
CA THR A 146 -5.68 4.48 -3.94
C THR A 146 -5.50 4.16 -2.46
N LEU A 147 -6.48 3.48 -1.89
CA LEU A 147 -6.40 2.88 -0.55
C LEU A 147 -6.25 1.37 -0.69
N LEU A 148 -5.18 0.82 -0.13
CA LEU A 148 -5.03 -0.61 0.09
C LEU A 148 -5.47 -0.93 1.52
N ILE A 149 -6.50 -1.76 1.66
CA ILE A 149 -6.84 -2.39 2.93
C ILE A 149 -6.22 -3.79 2.92
N ASP A 150 -5.08 -3.92 3.60
CA ASP A 150 -4.39 -5.20 3.71
C ASP A 150 -4.98 -6.02 4.87
N GLN A 151 -5.25 -7.29 4.63
CA GLN A 151 -5.93 -8.22 5.57
C GLN A 151 -7.33 -7.74 5.98
N ILE A 152 -8.19 -7.49 5.01
CA ILE A 152 -9.55 -7.00 5.23
C ILE A 152 -10.41 -7.96 6.08
N SER A 153 -10.06 -9.27 6.09
CA SER A 153 -10.68 -10.29 6.92
C SER A 153 -10.53 -10.06 8.43
N GLU A 154 -9.57 -9.24 8.85
CA GLU A 154 -9.34 -8.96 10.28
C GLU A 154 -10.14 -7.75 10.79
N ILE A 155 -10.84 -7.06 9.90
CA ILE A 155 -11.62 -5.86 10.25
C ILE A 155 -12.95 -6.26 10.92
N PRO A 156 -13.29 -5.67 12.08
CA PRO A 156 -14.54 -5.95 12.78
C PRO A 156 -15.79 -5.64 11.95
N LEU A 157 -16.89 -6.38 12.18
CA LEU A 157 -18.14 -6.31 11.41
C LEU A 157 -18.80 -4.92 11.42
N ASP A 158 -18.69 -4.18 12.52
CA ASP A 158 -19.20 -2.81 12.62
C ASP A 158 -18.44 -1.86 11.69
N ILE A 159 -17.12 -2.01 11.59
CA ILE A 159 -16.27 -1.24 10.67
C ILE A 159 -16.51 -1.66 9.22
N GLN A 160 -16.70 -2.97 8.96
CA GLN A 160 -17.07 -3.46 7.62
C GLN A 160 -18.35 -2.78 7.13
N SER A 161 -19.36 -2.58 8.01
CA SER A 161 -20.60 -1.88 7.70
C SER A 161 -20.38 -0.41 7.34
N LYS A 162 -19.46 0.27 8.02
CA LYS A 162 -19.09 1.67 7.75
C LYS A 162 -18.32 1.79 6.43
N ILE A 163 -17.41 0.86 6.15
CA ILE A 163 -16.69 0.79 4.85
C ILE A 163 -17.69 0.63 3.70
N LEU A 164 -18.65 -0.30 3.83
CA LEU A 164 -19.68 -0.52 2.81
C LEU A 164 -20.44 0.78 2.51
N ARG A 165 -20.85 1.51 3.56
CA ARG A 165 -21.56 2.78 3.40
C ARG A 165 -20.73 3.81 2.62
N VAL A 166 -19.43 3.93 2.93
CA VAL A 166 -18.53 4.84 2.18
C VAL A 166 -18.39 4.43 0.72
N LEU A 167 -18.37 3.12 0.43
CA LEU A 167 -18.29 2.61 -0.95
C LEU A 167 -19.57 2.88 -1.77
N ILE A 168 -20.70 3.08 -1.10
CA ILE A 168 -21.99 3.42 -1.72
C ILE A 168 -22.12 4.93 -1.89
N ASP A 169 -21.93 5.67 -0.79
CA ASP A 169 -22.28 7.09 -0.70
C ASP A 169 -21.13 8.02 -1.10
N GLN A 170 -19.89 7.50 -1.17
CA GLN A 170 -18.64 8.25 -1.39
C GLN A 170 -18.45 9.41 -0.40
N LYS A 171 -19.00 9.25 0.80
CA LYS A 171 -18.90 10.20 1.90
C LYS A 171 -18.99 9.50 3.25
N PHE A 172 -18.45 10.15 4.27
CA PHE A 172 -18.52 9.69 5.66
C PHE A 172 -18.41 10.89 6.61
N LYS A 173 -18.57 10.64 7.91
CA LYS A 173 -18.27 11.61 8.97
C LYS A 173 -17.07 11.13 9.77
N ARG A 174 -16.22 12.07 10.18
CA ARG A 174 -15.15 11.78 11.14
C ARG A 174 -15.73 11.43 12.50
N ILE A 175 -14.97 10.76 13.32
CA ILE A 175 -15.34 10.56 14.74
C ILE A 175 -15.51 11.94 15.37
N ASN A 176 -16.55 12.11 16.16
CA ASN A 176 -16.95 13.37 16.79
C ASN A 176 -17.25 14.52 15.80
N GLY A 177 -17.16 14.29 14.49
CA GLY A 177 -17.47 15.28 13.46
C GLY A 177 -18.95 15.27 13.06
N THR A 178 -19.47 16.43 12.69
CA THR A 178 -20.84 16.60 12.19
C THR A 178 -20.92 16.71 10.67
N ASN A 179 -19.83 17.13 10.03
CA ASN A 179 -19.78 17.42 8.60
C ASN A 179 -19.52 16.18 7.75
N ASP A 180 -20.21 16.09 6.61
CA ASP A 180 -19.94 15.06 5.60
C ASP A 180 -18.60 15.35 4.88
N VAL A 181 -17.71 14.36 4.87
CA VAL A 181 -16.46 14.37 4.13
C VAL A 181 -16.63 13.54 2.86
N ARG A 182 -16.48 14.17 1.69
CA ARG A 182 -16.55 13.47 0.40
C ARG A 182 -15.17 13.02 -0.03
N VAL A 183 -15.09 11.78 -0.54
CA VAL A 183 -13.83 11.18 -1.02
C VAL A 183 -14.05 10.45 -2.33
N ASP A 184 -13.04 10.53 -3.20
CA ASP A 184 -12.91 9.75 -4.41
C ASP A 184 -11.68 8.86 -4.27
N VAL A 185 -11.88 7.59 -3.86
CA VAL A 185 -10.80 6.66 -3.55
C VAL A 185 -10.98 5.37 -4.35
N ARG A 186 -9.93 4.96 -5.07
CA ARG A 186 -9.86 3.61 -5.63
C ARG A 186 -9.50 2.63 -4.52
N LEU A 187 -10.35 1.63 -4.28
CA LEU A 187 -10.13 0.63 -3.24
C LEU A 187 -9.48 -0.63 -3.82
N ILE A 188 -8.42 -1.09 -3.16
CA ILE A 188 -7.84 -2.43 -3.32
C ILE A 188 -7.88 -3.08 -1.94
N CYS A 189 -8.35 -4.33 -1.87
CA CYS A 189 -8.36 -5.12 -0.65
C CYS A 189 -7.45 -6.33 -0.79
N SER A 190 -6.87 -6.80 0.31
CA SER A 190 -6.19 -8.10 0.32
C SER A 190 -6.72 -8.98 1.45
N SER A 191 -6.70 -10.29 1.23
CA SER A 191 -7.02 -11.29 2.25
C SER A 191 -6.06 -12.47 2.20
N ASN A 192 -5.74 -13.02 3.36
CA ASN A 192 -5.04 -14.30 3.52
C ASN A 192 -5.98 -15.43 3.93
N LYS A 193 -7.23 -15.09 4.25
CA LYS A 193 -8.31 -16.04 4.54
C LYS A 193 -9.26 -16.13 3.34
N ASP A 194 -9.97 -17.23 3.23
CA ASP A 194 -11.08 -17.34 2.28
C ASP A 194 -12.28 -16.57 2.82
N LEU A 195 -12.59 -15.44 2.20
CA LEU A 195 -13.69 -14.59 2.64
C LEU A 195 -15.05 -15.25 2.52
N LYS A 196 -15.22 -16.26 1.65
CA LYS A 196 -16.48 -17.02 1.56
C LYS A 196 -16.67 -17.88 2.81
N ASN A 197 -15.63 -18.50 3.30
CA ASN A 197 -15.67 -19.23 4.57
C ASN A 197 -15.89 -18.26 5.75
N GLU A 198 -15.28 -17.07 5.75
CA GLU A 198 -15.52 -16.08 6.81
C GLU A 198 -16.97 -15.56 6.80
N ILE A 199 -17.63 -15.51 5.61
CA ILE A 199 -19.06 -15.18 5.51
C ILE A 199 -19.92 -16.29 6.14
N GLU A 200 -19.62 -17.58 5.86
CA GLU A 200 -20.34 -18.72 6.45
C GLU A 200 -20.19 -18.76 7.97
N LEU A 201 -19.05 -18.36 8.51
CA LEU A 201 -18.76 -18.26 9.94
C LEU A 201 -19.42 -17.02 10.60
N GLY A 202 -19.89 -16.07 9.80
CA GLY A 202 -20.47 -14.80 10.28
C GLY A 202 -19.42 -13.74 10.66
N ASP A 203 -18.16 -13.91 10.30
CA ASP A 203 -17.06 -12.99 10.60
C ASP A 203 -16.82 -11.96 9.48
N PHE A 204 -17.43 -12.18 8.31
CA PHE A 204 -17.37 -11.24 7.18
C PHE A 204 -18.75 -11.02 6.56
N ARG A 205 -19.03 -9.79 6.15
CA ARG A 205 -20.33 -9.44 5.55
C ARG A 205 -20.37 -9.79 4.06
N GLU A 206 -21.39 -10.48 3.63
CA GLU A 206 -21.62 -10.87 2.23
C GLU A 206 -21.81 -9.64 1.31
N ASP A 207 -22.55 -8.61 1.79
CA ASP A 207 -22.79 -7.38 1.02
C ASP A 207 -21.49 -6.60 0.76
N LEU A 208 -20.57 -6.54 1.73
CA LEU A 208 -19.25 -5.95 1.54
C LEU A 208 -18.41 -6.78 0.58
N TYR A 209 -18.40 -8.13 0.71
CA TYR A 209 -17.70 -9.01 -0.20
C TYR A 209 -18.06 -8.73 -1.66
N HIS A 210 -19.34 -8.74 -2.01
CA HIS A 210 -19.80 -8.45 -3.37
C HIS A 210 -19.44 -7.04 -3.85
N ARG A 211 -19.25 -6.11 -2.93
CA ARG A 211 -18.88 -4.75 -3.27
C ARG A 211 -17.38 -4.59 -3.56
N ILE A 212 -16.50 -5.35 -2.88
CA ILE A 212 -15.03 -5.26 -3.04
C ILE A 212 -14.47 -6.25 -4.07
N SER A 213 -15.14 -7.36 -4.33
CA SER A 213 -14.71 -8.45 -5.22
C SER A 213 -15.16 -8.27 -6.68
N VAL A 214 -15.12 -7.01 -7.19
CA VAL A 214 -15.45 -6.75 -8.60
C VAL A 214 -14.44 -7.41 -9.55
N PHE A 215 -13.18 -7.42 -9.16
CA PHE A 215 -12.13 -8.18 -9.82
C PHE A 215 -11.28 -8.89 -8.78
N GLU A 216 -11.06 -10.19 -8.98
CA GLU A 216 -10.26 -10.99 -8.06
C GLU A 216 -8.92 -11.40 -8.68
N ILE A 217 -7.85 -11.27 -7.89
CA ILE A 217 -6.53 -11.80 -8.21
C ILE A 217 -6.17 -12.83 -7.16
N HIS A 218 -5.82 -14.01 -7.60
CA HIS A 218 -5.36 -15.07 -6.71
C HIS A 218 -3.87 -15.32 -6.91
N ILE A 219 -3.08 -15.12 -5.86
CA ILE A 219 -1.66 -15.46 -5.85
C ILE A 219 -1.44 -16.75 -5.09
N GLU A 220 -0.86 -17.73 -5.79
CA GLU A 220 -0.59 -19.05 -5.22
C GLU A 220 0.54 -19.01 -4.18
N PRO A 221 0.55 -19.96 -3.22
CA PRO A 221 1.68 -20.16 -2.33
C PRO A 221 2.95 -20.51 -3.12
N LEU A 222 4.12 -20.17 -2.57
CA LEU A 222 5.40 -20.39 -3.23
C LEU A 222 5.64 -21.89 -3.56
N ASN A 223 5.12 -22.77 -2.72
CA ASN A 223 5.21 -24.23 -2.94
C ASN A 223 4.49 -24.72 -4.22
N ASN A 224 3.50 -23.98 -4.71
CA ASN A 224 2.80 -24.29 -5.97
C ASN A 224 3.46 -23.64 -7.19
N ARG A 225 4.47 -22.80 -6.99
CA ARG A 225 5.21 -22.10 -8.03
C ARG A 225 6.74 -22.22 -7.84
N ILE A 226 7.18 -23.45 -7.62
CA ILE A 226 8.60 -23.81 -7.37
C ILE A 226 9.53 -23.26 -8.46
N SER A 227 9.07 -23.20 -9.72
CA SER A 227 9.83 -22.60 -10.83
C SER A 227 10.21 -21.15 -10.65
N ASP A 228 9.57 -20.43 -9.72
CA ASP A 228 9.92 -19.03 -9.43
C ASP A 228 11.07 -18.92 -8.41
N ILE A 229 11.35 -19.97 -7.64
CA ILE A 229 12.35 -19.96 -6.55
C ILE A 229 13.75 -19.59 -7.06
N PRO A 230 14.29 -20.19 -8.12
CA PRO A 230 15.61 -19.84 -8.65
C PRO A 230 15.72 -18.34 -9.02
N LEU A 231 14.69 -17.80 -9.68
CA LEU A 231 14.65 -16.39 -10.08
C LEU A 231 14.58 -15.45 -8.87
N LEU A 232 13.82 -15.84 -7.84
CA LEU A 232 13.72 -15.08 -6.58
C LEU A 232 15.05 -15.09 -5.82
N ILE A 233 15.76 -16.23 -5.77
CA ILE A 233 17.09 -16.34 -5.16
C ILE A 233 18.05 -15.38 -5.84
N ASN A 234 18.16 -15.44 -7.17
CA ASN A 234 19.05 -14.57 -7.93
C ASN A 234 18.72 -13.08 -7.72
N TYR A 235 17.45 -12.75 -7.77
CA TYR A 235 17.00 -11.39 -7.53
C TYR A 235 17.35 -10.87 -6.13
N PHE A 236 17.03 -11.64 -5.09
CA PHE A 236 17.28 -11.22 -3.71
C PHE A 236 18.77 -11.24 -3.38
N SER A 237 19.54 -12.22 -3.85
CA SER A 237 21.00 -12.27 -3.66
C SER A 237 21.67 -11.03 -4.21
N LYS A 238 21.33 -10.64 -5.45
CA LYS A 238 21.86 -9.42 -6.05
C LYS A 238 21.47 -8.18 -5.25
N LYS A 239 20.19 -8.04 -4.92
CA LYS A 239 19.66 -6.86 -4.24
C LYS A 239 20.17 -6.70 -2.81
N ILE A 240 20.27 -7.79 -2.07
CA ILE A 240 20.81 -7.79 -0.70
C ILE A 240 22.29 -7.44 -0.75
N SER A 241 23.05 -8.03 -1.69
CA SER A 241 24.47 -7.72 -1.86
C SER A 241 24.72 -6.25 -2.19
N GLU A 242 23.89 -5.66 -3.05
CA GLU A 242 23.94 -4.22 -3.37
C GLU A 242 23.63 -3.36 -2.13
N ASN A 243 22.62 -3.73 -1.34
CA ASN A 243 22.19 -2.96 -0.17
C ASN A 243 23.23 -2.99 0.97
N TYR A 244 23.89 -4.11 1.17
CA TYR A 244 24.91 -4.29 2.22
C TYR A 244 26.34 -4.02 1.73
N ASN A 245 26.51 -3.69 0.43
CA ASN A 245 27.82 -3.49 -0.21
C ASN A 245 28.79 -4.66 -0.01
N ILE A 246 28.28 -5.88 -0.16
CA ILE A 246 29.02 -7.14 -0.08
C ILE A 246 29.10 -7.81 -1.45
N LYS A 247 29.99 -8.80 -1.58
CA LYS A 247 30.04 -9.62 -2.81
C LYS A 247 28.70 -10.32 -3.03
N THR A 248 28.31 -10.49 -4.31
CA THR A 248 27.07 -11.19 -4.65
C THR A 248 27.10 -12.61 -4.12
N LEU A 249 26.09 -12.94 -3.32
CA LEU A 249 25.93 -14.28 -2.74
C LEU A 249 25.82 -15.33 -3.84
N LYS A 250 26.60 -16.39 -3.70
CA LYS A 250 26.53 -17.59 -4.54
C LYS A 250 25.69 -18.64 -3.83
N ILE A 251 24.40 -18.62 -4.05
CA ILE A 251 23.47 -19.65 -3.55
C ILE A 251 23.16 -20.56 -4.73
N ASP A 252 23.29 -21.87 -4.54
CA ASP A 252 22.84 -22.83 -5.56
C ASP A 252 21.31 -22.77 -5.67
N GLU A 253 20.85 -22.15 -6.75
CA GLU A 253 19.43 -21.94 -7.02
C GLU A 253 18.66 -23.24 -7.30
N ASN A 254 19.38 -24.34 -7.56
CA ASN A 254 18.85 -25.68 -7.81
C ASN A 254 19.04 -26.62 -6.61
N ASP A 255 19.47 -26.13 -5.47
CA ASP A 255 19.63 -26.92 -4.27
C ASP A 255 18.29 -27.60 -3.89
N SER A 256 18.34 -28.92 -3.82
CA SER A 256 17.16 -29.74 -3.53
C SER A 256 16.53 -29.44 -2.16
N TYR A 257 17.31 -29.03 -1.17
CA TYR A 257 16.80 -28.60 0.13
C TYR A 257 15.97 -27.31 0.01
N ILE A 258 16.42 -26.35 -0.80
CA ILE A 258 15.69 -25.10 -1.04
C ILE A 258 14.42 -25.35 -1.86
N LEU A 259 14.52 -26.15 -2.92
CA LEU A 259 13.38 -26.40 -3.82
C LEU A 259 12.27 -27.26 -3.15
N ASN A 260 12.65 -28.18 -2.26
CA ASN A 260 11.70 -29.05 -1.56
C ASN A 260 11.27 -28.53 -0.18
N HIS A 261 11.81 -27.38 0.25
CA HIS A 261 11.42 -26.78 1.52
C HIS A 261 9.95 -26.34 1.50
N ASN A 262 9.25 -26.54 2.61
CA ASN A 262 7.87 -26.05 2.77
C ASN A 262 7.86 -24.58 3.19
N TRP A 263 7.79 -23.70 2.22
CA TRP A 263 7.81 -22.23 2.39
C TRP A 263 6.50 -21.71 2.99
N LYS A 264 6.23 -21.95 4.27
CA LYS A 264 5.02 -21.46 4.97
C LYS A 264 4.90 -19.93 4.95
N GLY A 265 6.02 -19.22 5.08
CA GLY A 265 6.10 -17.75 4.97
C GLY A 265 6.31 -17.24 3.54
N ASN A 266 6.24 -18.12 2.54
CA ASN A 266 6.33 -17.80 1.12
C ASN A 266 7.59 -16.99 0.75
N VAL A 267 7.43 -15.99 -0.12
CA VAL A 267 8.55 -15.14 -0.60
C VAL A 267 9.20 -14.35 0.53
N ARG A 268 8.44 -14.02 1.57
CA ARG A 268 8.99 -13.32 2.75
C ARG A 268 10.00 -14.21 3.49
N GLU A 269 9.69 -15.48 3.68
CA GLU A 269 10.57 -16.45 4.33
C GLU A 269 11.83 -16.70 3.50
N LEU A 270 11.68 -16.91 2.19
CA LEU A 270 12.81 -17.08 1.26
C LEU A 270 13.74 -15.86 1.29
N ARG A 271 13.21 -14.65 1.22
CA ARG A 271 14.00 -13.42 1.32
C ARG A 271 14.76 -13.34 2.65
N ASN A 272 14.09 -13.62 3.76
CA ASN A 272 14.71 -13.59 5.09
C ASN A 272 15.83 -14.63 5.22
N LEU A 273 15.69 -15.81 4.59
CA LEU A 273 16.75 -16.83 4.55
C LEU A 273 17.97 -16.27 3.80
N ILE A 274 17.79 -15.71 2.61
CA ILE A 274 18.87 -15.15 1.80
C ILE A 274 19.57 -14.00 2.56
N GLU A 275 18.81 -13.13 3.19
CA GLU A 275 19.33 -12.02 3.99
C GLU A 275 20.16 -12.54 5.20
N ARG A 276 19.69 -13.60 5.85
CA ARG A 276 20.43 -14.26 6.93
C ARG A 276 21.75 -14.86 6.45
N ILE A 277 21.73 -15.54 5.29
CA ILE A 277 22.95 -16.07 4.66
C ILE A 277 23.94 -14.93 4.37
N ALA A 278 23.45 -13.81 3.83
CA ALA A 278 24.26 -12.64 3.53
C ALA A 278 24.98 -12.07 4.76
N ILE A 279 24.28 -12.02 5.88
CA ILE A 279 24.83 -11.48 7.15
C ILE A 279 25.84 -12.45 7.76
N LEU A 280 25.60 -13.76 7.68
CA LEU A 280 26.45 -14.78 8.31
C LEU A 280 27.65 -15.20 7.46
N SER A 281 27.65 -14.92 6.17
CA SER A 281 28.70 -15.31 5.22
C SER A 281 29.11 -14.13 4.33
N PRO A 282 29.64 -13.03 4.90
CA PRO A 282 29.93 -11.80 4.16
C PRO A 282 31.07 -11.95 3.15
N ASP A 283 31.92 -12.99 3.27
CA ASP A 283 33.11 -13.21 2.45
C ASP A 283 32.89 -14.20 1.28
N ASN A 284 31.70 -14.75 1.13
CA ASN A 284 31.35 -15.71 0.06
C ASN A 284 30.87 -15.07 -1.21
#